data_96126e06a770645b6a88e9276e31cf5d
#
_entry.id   96126e06a770645b6a88e9276e31cf5d
#
_cell.length_a   1.000
_cell.length_b   1.000
_cell.length_c   1.000
_cell.angle_alpha   90.00
_cell.angle_beta   90.00
_cell.angle_gamma   90.00
#
_symmetry.space_group_name_H-M   'P 1'
#
loop_
_entity.id
_entity.type
_entity.pdbx_description
1 polymer ?
#
loop_
_entity_poly.entity_id
_entity_poly.type
_entity_poly.pdbx_seq_one_letter_code
_entity_poly.pdbx_strand_id
1 'polypeptide(L)'
;HAWFEASKNKDDEHADWYWWRPARPGTTPGEPGAEPNQWGSYFGGSAWEYCPERGEYFLHQFSKKQPDLNWENPAVRRAVYDMMNWWLDRGVDGFRMDVITLISKRTDSNGKLPGEYGSELEDLPVGEEGYSNPNPFCADGPRQDEFLAEMRREVFEGREGFLTVGEAPGVTAQRNEHITDPGNGELDMLFLFEHVDFDCEGTKWKPLPLDLPKFKSIMAGYQTAVQNAGWASLFTGNHDQPRVVSRWGDDSAEESRVRSAKALGLMLHMHRGTPYIYQGEELGMTDAHFTRLDQYRDLESLNAYRQRVEEAKVQSSESMMAGLAARSRDNARTPMQWDGSGYAGFTAPDAATEPWISVNPNHAEINAAGEFDDPDSVYSFYKQLVALRHNSPVVAAGDWRLIDAADPHVYAFTRELDAEKLLVVVNMSSRTVDLPREAAELTAVGIAEPNVVISTYDAPHTVASLANRELDPW
;
A
#
# COMPACT_ATOMS: atom_id res chain seq x y z
N HIS A 1 -19.71 -14.48 -10.32
CA HIS A 1 -18.86 -15.46 -10.96
C HIS A 1 -19.57 -16.82 -11.02
N ALA A 2 -19.34 -17.63 -12.07
CA ALA A 2 -20.04 -18.92 -12.25
C ALA A 2 -19.83 -19.86 -11.05
N TRP A 3 -18.63 -19.93 -10.49
CA TRP A 3 -18.34 -20.75 -9.31
C TRP A 3 -19.19 -20.35 -8.10
N PHE A 4 -19.38 -19.03 -7.87
CA PHE A 4 -20.19 -18.54 -6.76
C PHE A 4 -21.67 -18.88 -6.97
N GLU A 5 -22.21 -18.71 -8.17
CA GLU A 5 -23.59 -19.08 -8.47
C GLU A 5 -23.81 -20.59 -8.30
N ALA A 6 -22.88 -21.42 -8.75
CA ALA A 6 -22.92 -22.86 -8.56
C ALA A 6 -22.84 -23.25 -7.07
N SER A 7 -22.01 -22.56 -6.28
CA SER A 7 -21.84 -22.85 -4.84
C SER A 7 -23.09 -22.59 -4.01
N LYS A 8 -24.08 -21.85 -4.52
CA LYS A 8 -25.38 -21.68 -3.83
C LYS A 8 -26.16 -22.99 -3.73
N ASN A 9 -25.90 -23.95 -4.63
CA ASN A 9 -26.44 -25.30 -4.52
C ASN A 9 -25.51 -26.17 -3.67
N LYS A 10 -26.02 -26.69 -2.54
CA LYS A 10 -25.26 -27.52 -1.59
C LYS A 10 -24.83 -28.88 -2.15
N ASP A 11 -25.46 -29.34 -3.23
CA ASP A 11 -25.16 -30.60 -3.89
C ASP A 11 -24.23 -30.43 -5.10
N ASP A 12 -23.78 -29.19 -5.41
CA ASP A 12 -22.85 -28.89 -6.49
C ASP A 12 -21.40 -29.15 -6.06
N GLU A 13 -20.53 -29.47 -6.99
CA GLU A 13 -19.10 -29.67 -6.74
C GLU A 13 -18.41 -28.40 -6.21
N HIS A 14 -18.97 -27.21 -6.46
CA HIS A 14 -18.48 -25.94 -5.96
C HIS A 14 -19.04 -25.55 -4.59
N ALA A 15 -19.87 -26.39 -3.94
CA ALA A 15 -20.57 -26.07 -2.70
C ALA A 15 -19.63 -25.53 -1.60
N ASP A 16 -18.39 -26.04 -1.52
CA ASP A 16 -17.41 -25.69 -0.50
C ASP A 16 -16.26 -24.80 -1.06
N TRP A 17 -16.44 -24.16 -2.21
CA TRP A 17 -15.43 -23.31 -2.82
C TRP A 17 -15.32 -21.93 -2.19
N TYR A 18 -16.34 -21.55 -1.37
CA TYR A 18 -16.38 -20.30 -0.62
C TYR A 18 -16.62 -20.60 0.86
N TRP A 19 -16.33 -19.61 1.72
CA TRP A 19 -16.60 -19.75 3.15
C TRP A 19 -18.09 -19.53 3.43
N TRP A 20 -18.85 -20.61 3.44
CA TRP A 20 -20.27 -20.65 3.79
C TRP A 20 -20.48 -21.08 5.24
N ARG A 21 -21.37 -20.41 5.97
CA ARG A 21 -21.71 -20.74 7.37
C ARG A 21 -23.20 -20.60 7.63
N PRO A 22 -23.78 -21.46 8.46
CA PRO A 22 -25.16 -21.34 8.92
C PRO A 22 -25.31 -20.10 9.81
N ALA A 23 -26.55 -19.62 9.95
CA ALA A 23 -26.87 -18.61 10.97
C ALA A 23 -26.53 -19.10 12.37
N ARG A 24 -26.24 -18.14 13.27
CA ARG A 24 -26.02 -18.45 14.69
C ARG A 24 -27.23 -19.18 15.27
N PRO A 25 -27.06 -20.29 16.05
CA PRO A 25 -28.16 -21.02 16.62
C PRO A 25 -29.05 -20.14 17.52
N GLY A 26 -30.36 -20.29 17.36
CA GLY A 26 -31.35 -19.52 18.11
C GLY A 26 -31.67 -18.13 17.58
N THR A 27 -31.14 -17.80 16.41
CA THR A 27 -31.42 -16.52 15.68
C THR A 27 -32.28 -16.81 14.43
N THR A 28 -32.83 -15.74 13.86
CA THR A 28 -33.53 -15.81 12.56
C THR A 28 -32.57 -15.50 11.44
N PRO A 29 -32.28 -16.42 10.49
CA PRO A 29 -31.37 -16.17 9.37
C PRO A 29 -31.76 -14.92 8.56
N GLY A 30 -30.79 -14.09 8.26
CA GLY A 30 -30.98 -12.83 7.53
C GLY A 30 -31.32 -11.61 8.41
N GLU A 31 -31.61 -11.82 9.69
CA GLU A 31 -31.84 -10.72 10.64
C GLU A 31 -30.53 -10.32 11.34
N PRO A 32 -30.40 -9.04 11.78
CA PRO A 32 -29.21 -8.57 12.50
C PRO A 32 -28.93 -9.43 13.75
N GLY A 33 -27.65 -9.81 13.93
CA GLY A 33 -27.19 -10.66 15.04
C GLY A 33 -27.26 -12.15 14.74
N ALA A 34 -27.70 -12.55 13.54
CA ALA A 34 -27.71 -13.92 13.08
C ALA A 34 -26.42 -14.32 12.32
N GLU A 35 -25.50 -13.40 12.11
CA GLU A 35 -24.21 -13.64 11.47
C GLU A 35 -23.40 -14.68 12.25
N PRO A 36 -22.56 -15.49 11.58
CA PRO A 36 -21.77 -16.56 12.20
C PRO A 36 -20.85 -16.08 13.34
N ASN A 37 -20.20 -14.93 13.14
CA ASN A 37 -19.43 -14.19 14.14
C ASN A 37 -19.57 -12.67 13.92
N GLN A 38 -18.80 -11.85 14.65
CA GLN A 38 -18.92 -10.39 14.61
C GLN A 38 -17.87 -9.71 13.73
N TRP A 39 -17.27 -10.41 12.79
CA TRP A 39 -16.25 -9.86 11.91
C TRP A 39 -16.77 -8.72 11.04
N GLY A 40 -15.99 -7.64 11.00
CA GLY A 40 -16.20 -6.51 10.11
C GLY A 40 -15.52 -6.71 8.76
N SER A 41 -16.13 -6.15 7.73
CA SER A 41 -15.53 -6.02 6.40
C SER A 41 -14.55 -4.85 6.37
N TYR A 42 -13.46 -4.95 5.60
CA TYR A 42 -12.55 -3.82 5.36
C TYR A 42 -13.26 -2.61 4.71
N PHE A 43 -14.35 -2.86 3.99
CA PHE A 43 -15.16 -1.78 3.39
C PHE A 43 -16.38 -1.39 4.23
N GLY A 44 -16.36 -1.73 5.51
CA GLY A 44 -17.40 -1.40 6.47
C GLY A 44 -18.57 -2.37 6.49
N GLY A 45 -19.26 -2.44 7.64
CA GLY A 45 -20.33 -3.36 7.89
C GLY A 45 -19.85 -4.77 8.25
N SER A 46 -20.79 -5.73 8.30
CA SER A 46 -20.51 -7.15 8.54
C SER A 46 -19.65 -7.74 7.41
N ALA A 47 -18.74 -8.64 7.75
CA ALA A 47 -18.03 -9.48 6.77
C ALA A 47 -18.90 -10.65 6.26
N TRP A 48 -20.15 -10.76 6.70
CA TRP A 48 -21.06 -11.84 6.34
C TRP A 48 -22.30 -11.32 5.62
N GLU A 49 -22.66 -11.93 4.50
CA GLU A 49 -23.89 -11.64 3.78
C GLU A 49 -24.76 -12.89 3.69
N TYR A 50 -26.05 -12.74 4.02
CA TYR A 50 -27.00 -13.84 3.95
C TYR A 50 -27.44 -14.12 2.50
N CYS A 51 -27.39 -15.37 2.10
CA CYS A 51 -27.89 -15.84 0.82
C CYS A 51 -29.18 -16.66 1.02
N PRO A 52 -30.35 -16.08 0.72
CA PRO A 52 -31.63 -16.77 0.89
C PRO A 52 -31.74 -18.06 0.09
N GLU A 53 -31.15 -18.13 -1.10
CA GLU A 53 -31.19 -19.28 -1.99
C GLU A 53 -30.49 -20.50 -1.39
N ARG A 54 -29.40 -20.26 -0.63
CA ARG A 54 -28.66 -21.32 0.06
C ARG A 54 -29.10 -21.49 1.51
N GLY A 55 -29.68 -20.46 2.13
CA GLY A 55 -30.06 -20.45 3.53
C GLY A 55 -28.85 -20.34 4.48
N GLU A 56 -27.74 -19.79 4.01
CA GLU A 56 -26.47 -19.63 4.73
C GLU A 56 -25.85 -18.27 4.44
N TYR A 57 -24.88 -17.88 5.26
CA TYR A 57 -24.05 -16.70 5.07
C TYR A 57 -22.78 -17.04 4.33
N PHE A 58 -22.32 -16.16 3.44
CA PHE A 58 -20.97 -16.24 2.86
C PHE A 58 -20.08 -15.12 3.41
N LEU A 59 -18.80 -15.45 3.59
CA LEU A 59 -17.78 -14.50 4.00
C LEU A 59 -17.40 -13.59 2.83
N HIS A 60 -17.25 -12.29 3.10
CA HIS A 60 -16.63 -11.31 2.21
C HIS A 60 -15.83 -10.30 3.03
N GLN A 61 -14.53 -10.39 2.98
CA GLN A 61 -13.68 -9.46 3.75
C GLN A 61 -13.71 -8.02 3.21
N PHE A 62 -14.13 -7.85 1.96
CA PHE A 62 -14.27 -6.57 1.25
C PHE A 62 -15.72 -6.32 0.82
N SER A 63 -15.97 -6.18 -0.48
CA SER A 63 -17.34 -6.02 -0.98
C SER A 63 -18.11 -7.34 -0.97
N LYS A 64 -19.44 -7.30 -0.74
CA LYS A 64 -20.34 -8.47 -0.95
C LYS A 64 -20.27 -9.04 -2.38
N LYS A 65 -19.72 -8.30 -3.35
CA LYS A 65 -19.43 -8.79 -4.70
C LYS A 65 -18.11 -9.54 -4.82
N GLN A 66 -17.38 -9.64 -3.72
CA GLN A 66 -16.09 -10.32 -3.59
C GLN A 66 -16.18 -11.42 -2.52
N PRO A 67 -17.01 -12.48 -2.75
CA PRO A 67 -17.09 -13.60 -1.81
C PRO A 67 -15.72 -14.27 -1.67
N ASP A 68 -15.37 -14.64 -0.45
CA ASP A 68 -14.05 -15.14 -0.08
C ASP A 68 -13.89 -16.62 -0.46
N LEU A 69 -12.87 -16.92 -1.24
CA LEU A 69 -12.55 -18.28 -1.67
C LEU A 69 -12.02 -19.12 -0.52
N ASN A 70 -12.49 -20.37 -0.42
CA ASN A 70 -12.00 -21.32 0.57
C ASN A 70 -10.72 -22.01 0.09
N TRP A 71 -9.55 -21.44 0.40
CA TRP A 71 -8.25 -22.00 0.05
C TRP A 71 -7.93 -23.31 0.78
N GLU A 72 -8.67 -23.68 1.82
CA GLU A 72 -8.56 -25.00 2.44
C GLU A 72 -8.99 -26.12 1.47
N ASN A 73 -9.87 -25.80 0.51
CA ASN A 73 -10.31 -26.73 -0.53
C ASN A 73 -9.26 -26.86 -1.65
N PRO A 74 -8.65 -28.04 -1.86
CA PRO A 74 -7.65 -28.23 -2.90
C PRO A 74 -8.19 -28.05 -4.33
N ALA A 75 -9.48 -28.21 -4.57
CA ALA A 75 -10.07 -27.96 -5.88
C ALA A 75 -10.07 -26.47 -6.23
N VAL A 76 -10.28 -25.60 -5.24
CA VAL A 76 -10.14 -24.15 -5.40
C VAL A 76 -8.72 -23.78 -5.79
N ARG A 77 -7.72 -24.28 -5.06
CA ARG A 77 -6.31 -24.00 -5.35
C ARG A 77 -5.93 -24.45 -6.76
N ARG A 78 -6.32 -25.66 -7.15
CA ARG A 78 -6.07 -26.16 -8.51
C ARG A 78 -6.69 -25.27 -9.57
N ALA A 79 -7.94 -24.87 -9.41
CA ALA A 79 -8.62 -24.00 -10.38
C ALA A 79 -7.97 -22.61 -10.48
N VAL A 80 -7.43 -22.07 -9.38
CA VAL A 80 -6.64 -20.83 -9.38
C VAL A 80 -5.33 -21.05 -10.13
N TYR A 81 -4.60 -22.13 -9.86
CA TYR A 81 -3.34 -22.42 -10.57
C TYR A 81 -3.56 -22.68 -12.06
N ASP A 82 -4.62 -23.36 -12.46
CA ASP A 82 -5.00 -23.55 -13.86
C ASP A 82 -5.26 -22.19 -14.54
N MET A 83 -5.93 -21.27 -13.87
CA MET A 83 -6.16 -19.90 -14.36
C MET A 83 -4.83 -19.13 -14.50
N MET A 84 -3.93 -19.22 -13.53
CA MET A 84 -2.61 -18.57 -13.58
C MET A 84 -1.77 -19.13 -14.74
N ASN A 85 -1.72 -20.45 -14.89
CA ASN A 85 -1.03 -21.12 -16.01
C ASN A 85 -1.62 -20.69 -17.36
N TRP A 86 -2.95 -20.56 -17.45
CA TRP A 86 -3.61 -20.09 -18.67
C TRP A 86 -3.15 -18.70 -19.11
N TRP A 87 -2.88 -17.78 -18.16
CA TRP A 87 -2.34 -16.44 -18.45
C TRP A 87 -0.85 -16.48 -18.82
N LEU A 88 -0.04 -17.24 -18.08
CA LEU A 88 1.39 -17.39 -18.39
C LEU A 88 1.61 -18.00 -19.78
N ASP A 89 0.80 -18.99 -20.17
CA ASP A 89 0.86 -19.60 -21.51
C ASP A 89 0.46 -18.62 -22.63
N ARG A 90 -0.11 -17.47 -22.30
CA ARG A 90 -0.44 -16.38 -23.21
C ARG A 90 0.57 -15.24 -23.21
N GLY A 91 1.67 -15.39 -22.50
CA GLY A 91 2.78 -14.46 -22.49
C GLY A 91 2.71 -13.38 -21.41
N VAL A 92 1.96 -13.61 -20.33
CA VAL A 92 2.08 -12.80 -19.12
C VAL A 92 3.36 -13.19 -18.38
N ASP A 93 4.14 -12.21 -17.95
CA ASP A 93 5.46 -12.42 -17.34
C ASP A 93 5.42 -12.46 -15.81
N GLY A 94 4.24 -12.59 -15.20
CA GLY A 94 4.11 -12.70 -13.75
C GLY A 94 2.81 -12.12 -13.22
N PHE A 95 2.71 -12.01 -11.88
CA PHE A 95 1.49 -11.57 -11.21
C PHE A 95 1.77 -10.62 -10.05
N ARG A 96 0.97 -9.56 -9.96
CA ARG A 96 0.68 -8.88 -8.70
C ARG A 96 -0.54 -9.56 -8.10
N MET A 97 -0.41 -10.07 -6.89
CA MET A 97 -1.43 -10.86 -6.21
C MET A 97 -2.08 -10.03 -5.12
N ASP A 98 -3.35 -9.72 -5.32
CA ASP A 98 -4.18 -8.93 -4.42
C ASP A 98 -4.36 -9.65 -3.10
N VAL A 99 -4.07 -8.99 -1.99
CA VAL A 99 -4.22 -9.49 -0.60
C VAL A 99 -3.85 -10.96 -0.41
N ILE A 100 -2.79 -11.41 -1.08
CA ILE A 100 -2.38 -12.82 -1.12
C ILE A 100 -2.12 -13.41 0.27
N THR A 101 -1.85 -12.58 1.26
CA THR A 101 -1.62 -13.00 2.64
C THR A 101 -2.91 -13.24 3.43
N LEU A 102 -4.08 -13.02 2.83
CA LEU A 102 -5.39 -13.31 3.46
C LEU A 102 -5.99 -14.66 3.04
N ILE A 103 -5.28 -15.47 2.27
CA ILE A 103 -5.82 -16.76 1.76
C ILE A 103 -5.89 -17.86 2.82
N SER A 104 -5.02 -17.82 3.84
CA SER A 104 -5.02 -18.78 4.95
C SER A 104 -5.67 -18.18 6.20
N LYS A 105 -6.73 -18.81 6.68
CA LYS A 105 -7.44 -18.36 7.88
C LYS A 105 -7.19 -19.28 9.06
N ARG A 106 -7.11 -18.70 10.26
CA ARG A 106 -7.02 -19.49 11.49
C ARG A 106 -8.38 -20.12 11.80
N THR A 107 -8.41 -21.44 11.93
CA THR A 107 -9.59 -22.21 12.36
C THR A 107 -9.25 -23.05 13.58
N ASP A 108 -10.27 -23.46 14.35
CA ASP A 108 -10.14 -24.45 15.41
C ASP A 108 -10.01 -25.88 14.82
N SER A 109 -9.92 -26.87 15.71
CA SER A 109 -9.82 -28.29 15.33
C SER A 109 -11.02 -28.82 14.54
N ASN A 110 -12.16 -28.11 14.57
CA ASN A 110 -13.40 -28.46 13.87
C ASN A 110 -13.60 -27.61 12.59
N GLY A 111 -12.61 -26.79 12.19
CA GLY A 111 -12.69 -25.92 11.04
C GLY A 111 -13.56 -24.67 11.22
N LYS A 112 -13.86 -24.29 12.48
CA LYS A 112 -14.62 -23.08 12.80
C LYS A 112 -13.68 -21.88 12.91
N LEU A 113 -14.18 -20.75 12.45
CA LEU A 113 -13.49 -19.45 12.59
C LEU A 113 -13.65 -18.91 14.02
N PRO A 114 -12.76 -18.02 14.49
CA PRO A 114 -12.90 -17.36 15.79
C PRO A 114 -14.26 -16.68 15.95
N GLY A 115 -14.87 -16.83 17.13
CA GLY A 115 -16.17 -16.23 17.46
C GLY A 115 -17.40 -16.92 16.85
N GLU A 116 -17.25 -17.94 15.99
CA GLU A 116 -18.38 -18.78 15.57
C GLU A 116 -18.96 -19.54 16.76
N TYR A 117 -20.25 -19.80 16.73
CA TYR A 117 -20.90 -20.57 17.79
C TYR A 117 -20.26 -21.96 17.98
N GLY A 118 -19.74 -22.19 19.19
CA GLY A 118 -19.03 -23.41 19.55
C GLY A 118 -17.62 -23.53 18.94
N SER A 119 -17.02 -22.44 18.50
CA SER A 119 -15.58 -22.37 18.21
C SER A 119 -14.78 -22.44 19.51
N GLU A 120 -13.63 -23.12 19.45
CA GLU A 120 -12.62 -23.12 20.52
C GLU A 120 -11.79 -21.83 20.55
N LEU A 121 -11.88 -21.00 19.50
CA LEU A 121 -11.17 -19.75 19.35
C LEU A 121 -12.10 -18.57 19.67
N GLU A 122 -11.65 -17.72 20.58
CA GLU A 122 -12.33 -16.48 20.91
C GLU A 122 -12.08 -15.43 19.82
N ASP A 123 -13.09 -14.58 19.58
CA ASP A 123 -12.99 -13.42 18.72
C ASP A 123 -12.36 -12.23 19.47
N LEU A 124 -11.87 -11.24 18.72
CA LEU A 124 -11.48 -9.97 19.31
C LEU A 124 -12.70 -9.17 19.76
N PRO A 125 -12.53 -8.27 20.74
CA PRO A 125 -13.58 -7.33 21.11
C PRO A 125 -14.06 -6.51 19.92
N VAL A 126 -15.36 -6.23 19.89
CA VAL A 126 -15.93 -5.34 18.88
C VAL A 126 -15.42 -3.92 19.05
N GLY A 127 -15.09 -3.27 17.94
CA GLY A 127 -14.67 -1.86 17.90
C GLY A 127 -15.86 -0.89 18.02
N GLU A 128 -15.58 0.40 17.87
CA GLU A 128 -16.57 1.49 17.95
C GLU A 128 -17.73 1.34 16.95
N GLU A 129 -17.51 0.64 15.86
CA GLU A 129 -18.47 0.41 14.77
C GLU A 129 -19.33 -0.84 14.96
N GLY A 130 -19.14 -1.57 16.07
CA GLY A 130 -19.93 -2.76 16.39
C GLY A 130 -19.44 -4.06 15.76
N TYR A 131 -18.25 -4.06 15.15
CA TYR A 131 -17.64 -5.24 14.54
C TYR A 131 -16.25 -5.51 15.11
N SER A 132 -15.83 -6.78 15.09
CA SER A 132 -14.46 -7.19 15.45
C SER A 132 -13.55 -7.17 14.22
N ASN A 133 -12.25 -6.96 14.44
CA ASN A 133 -11.25 -6.95 13.39
C ASN A 133 -10.81 -8.38 13.05
N PRO A 134 -11.08 -8.90 11.82
CA PRO A 134 -10.67 -10.25 11.43
C PRO A 134 -9.18 -10.37 11.09
N ASN A 135 -8.47 -9.26 10.88
CA ASN A 135 -7.11 -9.26 10.32
C ASN A 135 -6.14 -10.19 11.06
N PRO A 136 -6.05 -10.23 12.41
CA PRO A 136 -5.13 -11.13 13.11
C PRO A 136 -5.41 -12.63 12.95
N PHE A 137 -6.58 -12.98 12.40
CA PHE A 137 -6.98 -14.35 12.13
C PHE A 137 -6.94 -14.73 10.64
N CYS A 138 -6.89 -13.73 9.78
CA CYS A 138 -6.91 -13.91 8.34
C CYS A 138 -5.59 -13.57 7.67
N ALA A 139 -4.81 -12.62 8.21
CA ALA A 139 -3.51 -12.25 7.64
C ALA A 139 -2.42 -13.22 8.10
N ASP A 140 -1.60 -13.69 7.16
CA ASP A 140 -0.47 -14.59 7.38
C ASP A 140 -0.87 -15.80 8.24
N GLY A 141 -1.96 -16.46 7.84
CA GLY A 141 -2.53 -17.57 8.57
C GLY A 141 -1.65 -18.83 8.55
N PRO A 142 -2.01 -19.87 9.34
CA PRO A 142 -1.12 -20.98 9.65
C PRO A 142 -0.71 -21.86 8.47
N ARG A 143 -1.39 -21.79 7.34
CA ARG A 143 -1.05 -22.53 6.11
C ARG A 143 -0.57 -21.63 4.98
N GLN A 144 -0.21 -20.37 5.27
CA GLN A 144 0.21 -19.41 4.26
C GLN A 144 1.41 -19.92 3.46
N ASP A 145 2.46 -20.38 4.14
CA ASP A 145 3.69 -20.88 3.51
C ASP A 145 3.38 -22.13 2.64
N GLU A 146 2.52 -23.03 3.13
CA GLU A 146 2.11 -24.21 2.37
C GLU A 146 1.43 -23.82 1.05
N PHE A 147 0.51 -22.85 1.08
CA PHE A 147 -0.23 -22.43 -0.12
C PHE A 147 0.65 -21.67 -1.10
N LEU A 148 1.56 -20.83 -0.62
CA LEU A 148 2.51 -20.10 -1.48
C LEU A 148 3.53 -21.07 -2.12
N ALA A 149 4.09 -21.99 -1.35
CA ALA A 149 5.00 -23.00 -1.88
C ALA A 149 4.31 -23.95 -2.89
N GLU A 150 3.05 -24.34 -2.62
CA GLU A 150 2.25 -25.13 -3.57
C GLU A 150 2.04 -24.33 -4.87
N MET A 151 1.63 -23.07 -4.78
CA MET A 151 1.46 -22.19 -5.94
C MET A 151 2.76 -22.06 -6.74
N ARG A 152 3.90 -21.82 -6.07
CA ARG A 152 5.22 -21.73 -6.72
C ARG A 152 5.52 -23.00 -7.54
N ARG A 153 5.32 -24.16 -6.93
CA ARG A 153 5.54 -25.45 -7.59
C ARG A 153 4.60 -25.69 -8.78
N GLU A 154 3.30 -25.45 -8.61
CA GLU A 154 2.28 -25.80 -9.62
C GLU A 154 2.22 -24.79 -10.79
N VAL A 155 2.69 -23.57 -10.59
CA VAL A 155 2.54 -22.48 -11.57
C VAL A 155 3.88 -22.05 -12.16
N PHE A 156 4.94 -21.94 -11.35
CA PHE A 156 6.18 -21.30 -11.75
C PHE A 156 7.37 -22.25 -11.92
N GLU A 157 7.29 -23.48 -11.39
CA GLU A 157 8.40 -24.42 -11.51
C GLU A 157 8.70 -24.73 -12.98
N GLY A 158 9.97 -24.60 -13.37
CA GLY A 158 10.44 -24.81 -14.75
C GLY A 158 10.19 -23.63 -15.70
N ARG A 159 9.64 -22.52 -15.23
CA ARG A 159 9.50 -21.27 -15.99
C ARG A 159 10.63 -20.31 -15.60
N GLU A 160 11.04 -19.45 -16.53
CA GLU A 160 12.04 -18.42 -16.35
C GLU A 160 11.48 -17.05 -16.77
N GLY A 161 12.08 -15.95 -16.25
CA GLY A 161 11.74 -14.58 -16.65
C GLY A 161 10.40 -14.07 -16.14
N PHE A 162 9.87 -14.65 -15.07
CA PHE A 162 8.64 -14.19 -14.42
C PHE A 162 8.96 -13.39 -13.14
N LEU A 163 7.96 -12.63 -12.67
CA LEU A 163 8.00 -11.88 -11.43
C LEU A 163 6.71 -12.09 -10.64
N THR A 164 6.86 -12.31 -9.33
CA THR A 164 5.73 -12.40 -8.41
C THR A 164 5.84 -11.32 -7.34
N VAL A 165 4.76 -10.54 -7.16
CA VAL A 165 4.67 -9.56 -6.08
C VAL A 165 3.32 -9.71 -5.37
N GLY A 166 3.36 -9.87 -4.06
CA GLY A 166 2.19 -10.03 -3.22
C GLY A 166 1.80 -8.74 -2.50
N GLU A 167 0.53 -8.45 -2.42
CA GLU A 167 0.01 -7.47 -1.47
C GLU A 167 -0.16 -8.14 -0.11
N ALA A 168 0.46 -7.54 0.94
CA ALA A 168 0.66 -8.20 2.20
C ALA A 168 0.21 -7.37 3.43
N PRO A 169 -1.10 -7.05 3.53
CA PRO A 169 -1.63 -6.40 4.72
C PRO A 169 -1.43 -7.30 5.95
N GLY A 170 -0.98 -6.71 7.07
CA GLY A 170 -0.79 -7.43 8.34
C GLY A 170 0.47 -8.30 8.44
N VAL A 171 1.35 -8.25 7.44
CA VAL A 171 2.62 -8.98 7.44
C VAL A 171 3.76 -8.11 7.96
N THR A 172 4.61 -8.67 8.84
CA THR A 172 5.75 -7.97 9.42
C THR A 172 6.98 -7.98 8.50
N ALA A 173 7.94 -7.10 8.79
CA ALA A 173 9.22 -7.06 8.08
C ALA A 173 9.98 -8.42 8.11
N GLN A 174 9.93 -9.13 9.24
CA GLN A 174 10.58 -10.45 9.39
C GLN A 174 9.89 -11.51 8.53
N ARG A 175 8.56 -11.46 8.40
CA ARG A 175 7.84 -12.37 7.51
C ARG A 175 8.13 -12.06 6.03
N ASN A 176 8.36 -10.80 5.69
CA ASN A 176 8.78 -10.44 4.34
C ASN A 176 10.11 -11.11 3.96
N GLU A 177 11.12 -11.10 4.86
CA GLU A 177 12.39 -11.82 4.63
C GLU A 177 12.12 -13.29 4.29
N HIS A 178 11.31 -13.98 5.10
CA HIS A 178 11.00 -15.41 4.92
C HIS A 178 10.30 -15.69 3.57
N ILE A 179 9.24 -14.96 3.26
CA ILE A 179 8.42 -15.19 2.05
C ILE A 179 9.22 -14.84 0.77
N THR A 180 10.09 -13.83 0.84
CA THR A 180 10.87 -13.37 -0.33
C THR A 180 12.29 -13.93 -0.38
N ASP A 181 12.68 -14.80 0.55
CA ASP A 181 13.95 -15.54 0.46
C ASP A 181 13.87 -16.54 -0.71
N PRO A 182 14.76 -16.42 -1.72
CA PRO A 182 14.79 -17.36 -2.83
C PRO A 182 14.94 -18.83 -2.41
N GLY A 183 15.52 -19.08 -1.21
CA GLY A 183 15.67 -20.42 -0.64
C GLY A 183 14.35 -21.06 -0.23
N ASN A 184 13.33 -20.27 0.09
CA ASN A 184 12.00 -20.77 0.47
C ASN A 184 11.08 -20.97 -0.74
N GLY A 185 11.35 -20.31 -1.87
CA GLY A 185 10.63 -20.48 -3.12
C GLY A 185 9.15 -20.08 -3.05
N GLU A 186 8.83 -18.98 -2.34
CA GLU A 186 7.44 -18.49 -2.23
C GLU A 186 7.19 -17.36 -3.22
N LEU A 187 7.42 -16.10 -2.86
CA LEU A 187 7.23 -14.94 -3.73
C LEU A 187 8.55 -14.16 -3.90
N ASP A 188 8.68 -13.41 -4.99
CA ASP A 188 9.87 -12.60 -5.23
C ASP A 188 9.84 -11.29 -4.43
N MET A 189 8.65 -10.72 -4.20
CA MET A 189 8.46 -9.45 -3.47
C MET A 189 7.12 -9.37 -2.75
N LEU A 190 7.04 -8.52 -1.70
CA LEU A 190 5.82 -8.17 -0.98
C LEU A 190 5.67 -6.65 -0.83
N PHE A 191 4.45 -6.14 -0.97
CA PHE A 191 4.07 -4.81 -0.51
C PHE A 191 3.65 -4.87 0.95
N LEU A 192 4.43 -4.26 1.84
CA LEU A 192 4.13 -4.13 3.26
C LEU A 192 3.36 -2.84 3.54
N PHE A 193 2.56 -2.81 4.60
CA PHE A 193 1.60 -1.72 4.86
C PHE A 193 1.90 -0.88 6.10
N GLU A 194 2.78 -1.30 7.01
CA GLU A 194 3.05 -0.59 8.26
C GLU A 194 3.36 0.91 8.06
N HIS A 195 4.12 1.24 6.99
CA HIS A 195 4.51 2.63 6.68
C HIS A 195 3.37 3.48 6.08
N VAL A 196 2.27 2.88 5.65
CA VAL A 196 1.10 3.60 5.13
C VAL A 196 -0.10 3.56 6.09
N ASP A 197 0.02 2.84 7.21
CA ASP A 197 -1.06 2.70 8.19
C ASP A 197 -0.75 3.37 9.55
N PHE A 198 0.49 3.89 9.76
CA PHE A 198 0.96 4.33 11.07
C PHE A 198 0.48 5.73 11.49
N ASP A 199 0.09 6.60 10.56
CA ASP A 199 -0.18 8.01 10.75
C ASP A 199 -1.70 8.31 10.88
N CYS A 200 -2.35 7.56 11.78
CA CYS A 200 -3.76 7.76 12.11
C CYS A 200 -4.05 7.43 13.58
N GLU A 201 -5.15 7.96 14.12
CA GLU A 201 -5.64 7.69 15.46
C GLU A 201 -6.77 6.66 15.44
N GLY A 202 -6.40 5.37 15.55
CA GLY A 202 -7.35 4.25 15.64
C GLY A 202 -8.08 3.91 14.34
N THR A 203 -8.20 4.85 13.43
CA THR A 203 -8.80 4.66 12.09
C THR A 203 -8.13 5.60 11.08
N LYS A 204 -8.00 5.15 9.84
CA LYS A 204 -7.42 6.00 8.76
C LYS A 204 -8.19 7.32 8.53
N TRP A 205 -9.47 7.37 8.97
CA TRP A 205 -10.33 8.56 8.85
C TRP A 205 -10.06 9.64 9.92
N LYS A 206 -9.09 9.41 10.80
CA LYS A 206 -8.52 10.39 11.73
C LYS A 206 -7.02 10.51 11.49
N PRO A 207 -6.60 11.14 10.36
CA PRO A 207 -5.20 11.24 10.01
C PRO A 207 -4.42 12.09 11.03
N LEU A 208 -3.16 11.70 11.25
CA LEU A 208 -2.18 12.42 12.05
C LEU A 208 -1.07 12.99 11.15
N PRO A 209 -0.38 14.04 11.55
CA PRO A 209 0.83 14.50 10.89
C PRO A 209 1.90 13.41 10.84
N LEU A 210 2.84 13.53 9.88
CA LEU A 210 3.97 12.61 9.76
C LEU A 210 4.80 12.60 11.05
N ASP A 211 4.87 11.45 11.70
CA ASP A 211 5.85 11.15 12.76
C ASP A 211 7.10 10.56 12.07
N LEU A 212 8.04 11.43 11.71
CA LEU A 212 9.23 11.02 10.97
C LEU A 212 10.10 10.00 11.73
N PRO A 213 10.35 10.12 13.04
CA PRO A 213 11.03 9.06 13.79
C PRO A 213 10.36 7.68 13.69
N LYS A 214 9.03 7.63 13.80
CA LYS A 214 8.28 6.39 13.65
C LYS A 214 8.36 5.85 12.22
N PHE A 215 8.19 6.70 11.21
CA PHE A 215 8.37 6.34 9.80
C PHE A 215 9.76 5.75 9.53
N LYS A 216 10.83 6.43 10.00
CA LYS A 216 12.21 5.94 9.89
C LYS A 216 12.41 4.57 10.54
N SER A 217 11.79 4.35 11.70
CA SER A 217 11.86 3.06 12.41
C SER A 217 11.22 1.93 11.59
N ILE A 218 10.07 2.17 10.96
CA ILE A 218 9.39 1.20 10.11
C ILE A 218 10.25 0.89 8.88
N MET A 219 10.72 1.91 8.18
CA MET A 219 11.56 1.75 6.99
C MET A 219 12.89 1.04 7.32
N ALA A 220 13.49 1.35 8.48
CA ALA A 220 14.67 0.64 8.98
C ALA A 220 14.38 -0.85 9.23
N GLY A 221 13.21 -1.17 9.76
CA GLY A 221 12.74 -2.55 9.91
C GLY A 221 12.72 -3.30 8.58
N TYR A 222 12.14 -2.68 7.53
CA TYR A 222 12.10 -3.27 6.18
C TYR A 222 13.50 -3.48 5.60
N GLN A 223 14.36 -2.47 5.68
CA GLN A 223 15.71 -2.54 5.13
C GLN A 223 16.58 -3.57 5.85
N THR A 224 16.49 -3.64 7.18
CA THR A 224 17.29 -4.56 8.00
C THR A 224 16.82 -6.02 7.81
N ALA A 225 15.52 -6.26 7.72
CA ALA A 225 14.99 -7.61 7.56
C ALA A 225 15.50 -8.29 6.29
N VAL A 226 15.55 -7.57 5.17
CA VAL A 226 15.97 -8.14 3.88
C VAL A 226 17.47 -7.96 3.58
N GLN A 227 18.27 -7.56 4.55
CA GLN A 227 19.69 -7.30 4.32
C GLN A 227 20.48 -8.56 3.94
N ASN A 228 20.15 -9.70 4.53
CA ASN A 228 20.83 -10.97 4.31
C ASN A 228 20.11 -11.88 3.31
N ALA A 229 18.79 -11.84 3.27
CA ALA A 229 17.96 -12.64 2.39
C ALA A 229 16.67 -11.88 2.06
N GLY A 230 16.03 -12.24 0.95
CA GLY A 230 14.81 -11.58 0.50
C GLY A 230 15.03 -10.23 -0.19
N TRP A 231 13.91 -9.56 -0.52
CA TRP A 231 13.91 -8.30 -1.26
C TRP A 231 12.78 -7.38 -0.83
N ALA A 232 13.02 -6.07 -0.81
CA ALA A 232 12.02 -5.07 -0.45
C ALA A 232 11.31 -4.49 -1.69
N SER A 233 9.98 -4.41 -1.65
CA SER A 233 9.20 -3.50 -2.50
C SER A 233 9.10 -2.15 -1.80
N LEU A 234 9.39 -1.09 -2.52
CA LEU A 234 9.42 0.27 -1.99
C LEU A 234 8.31 1.08 -2.65
N PHE A 235 7.42 1.66 -1.87
CA PHE A 235 6.38 2.56 -2.36
C PHE A 235 5.98 3.55 -1.27
N THR A 236 5.48 4.70 -1.67
CA THR A 236 4.89 5.72 -0.81
C THR A 236 3.45 6.02 -1.19
N GLY A 237 3.08 5.68 -2.42
CA GLY A 237 1.74 5.83 -2.97
C GLY A 237 1.33 4.63 -3.82
N ASN A 238 0.03 4.41 -3.94
CA ASN A 238 -0.60 3.43 -4.83
C ASN A 238 -2.06 3.83 -5.10
N HIS A 239 -2.82 2.98 -5.78
CA HIS A 239 -4.24 3.20 -6.10
C HIS A 239 -5.18 3.17 -4.87
N ASP A 240 -4.67 2.82 -3.69
CA ASP A 240 -5.42 2.72 -2.43
C ASP A 240 -4.94 3.69 -1.33
N GLN A 241 -3.94 4.55 -1.65
CA GLN A 241 -3.41 5.56 -0.74
C GLN A 241 -3.60 6.97 -1.32
N PRO A 242 -3.74 8.01 -0.50
CA PRO A 242 -3.75 9.39 -0.99
C PRO A 242 -2.43 9.74 -1.67
N ARG A 243 -2.38 10.86 -2.41
CA ARG A 243 -1.17 11.33 -3.06
C ARG A 243 -0.09 11.68 -2.02
N VAL A 244 1.09 11.15 -2.21
CA VAL A 244 2.18 11.24 -1.22
C VAL A 244 2.60 12.69 -0.91
N VAL A 245 2.56 13.57 -1.90
CA VAL A 245 2.90 15.00 -1.72
C VAL A 245 1.92 15.69 -0.80
N SER A 246 0.62 15.43 -0.95
CA SER A 246 -0.42 15.98 -0.06
C SER A 246 -0.37 15.35 1.33
N ARG A 247 0.05 14.07 1.44
CA ARG A 247 0.09 13.35 2.71
C ARG A 247 1.29 13.71 3.57
N TRP A 248 2.49 13.70 2.99
CA TRP A 248 3.76 13.84 3.72
C TRP A 248 4.65 14.97 3.22
N GLY A 249 4.32 15.58 2.09
CA GLY A 249 4.97 16.75 1.53
C GLY A 249 4.29 18.06 1.93
N ASP A 250 4.37 19.04 1.04
CA ASP A 250 3.76 20.37 1.23
C ASP A 250 3.21 20.84 -0.13
N ASP A 251 1.91 20.68 -0.34
CA ASP A 251 1.20 21.10 -1.55
C ASP A 251 0.54 22.49 -1.42
N SER A 252 0.92 23.27 -0.40
CA SER A 252 0.36 24.59 -0.12
C SER A 252 0.75 25.66 -1.15
N ALA A 253 1.87 25.47 -1.85
CA ALA A 253 2.38 26.33 -2.89
C ALA A 253 3.17 25.50 -3.92
N GLU A 254 3.27 25.98 -5.17
CA GLU A 254 3.94 25.27 -6.25
C GLU A 254 5.41 24.96 -5.93
N GLU A 255 6.15 25.92 -5.41
CA GLU A 255 7.56 25.74 -5.03
C GLU A 255 7.72 24.65 -3.96
N SER A 256 6.91 24.68 -2.90
CA SER A 256 6.92 23.68 -1.83
C SER A 256 6.51 22.30 -2.37
N ARG A 257 5.51 22.24 -3.24
CA ARG A 257 5.04 21.01 -3.90
C ARG A 257 6.17 20.34 -4.69
N VAL A 258 6.82 21.10 -5.57
CA VAL A 258 7.90 20.57 -6.40
C VAL A 258 9.08 20.10 -5.55
N ARG A 259 9.49 20.89 -4.56
CA ARG A 259 10.60 20.51 -3.66
C ARG A 259 10.29 19.29 -2.85
N SER A 260 9.12 19.24 -2.20
CA SER A 260 8.73 18.08 -1.39
C SER A 260 8.49 16.81 -2.23
N ALA A 261 7.94 16.94 -3.44
CA ALA A 261 7.81 15.81 -4.37
C ALA A 261 9.18 15.21 -4.73
N LYS A 262 10.16 16.05 -5.07
CA LYS A 262 11.53 15.60 -5.35
C LYS A 262 12.20 14.97 -4.13
N ALA A 263 12.02 15.56 -2.94
CA ALA A 263 12.58 15.04 -1.69
C ALA A 263 12.01 13.67 -1.34
N LEU A 264 10.68 13.48 -1.46
CA LEU A 264 10.01 12.19 -1.26
C LEU A 264 10.48 11.13 -2.29
N GLY A 265 10.58 11.51 -3.56
CA GLY A 265 11.13 10.65 -4.60
C GLY A 265 12.59 10.24 -4.33
N LEU A 266 13.45 11.19 -3.93
CA LEU A 266 14.83 10.92 -3.55
C LEU A 266 14.89 9.95 -2.37
N MET A 267 14.14 10.22 -1.31
CA MET A 267 14.06 9.34 -0.14
C MET A 267 13.75 7.91 -0.56
N LEU A 268 12.67 7.70 -1.31
CA LEU A 268 12.23 6.36 -1.71
C LEU A 268 13.27 5.65 -2.60
N HIS A 269 13.74 6.31 -3.66
CA HIS A 269 14.62 5.70 -4.66
C HIS A 269 16.01 5.35 -4.12
N MET A 270 16.46 5.98 -3.04
CA MET A 270 17.77 5.71 -2.44
C MET A 270 17.76 4.53 -1.45
N HIS A 271 16.62 3.89 -1.17
CA HIS A 271 16.54 2.66 -0.39
C HIS A 271 16.97 1.42 -1.22
N ARG A 272 17.37 0.35 -0.53
CA ARG A 272 17.59 -0.96 -1.13
C ARG A 272 16.25 -1.62 -1.42
N GLY A 273 16.08 -2.18 -2.63
CA GLY A 273 14.86 -2.85 -3.07
C GLY A 273 14.38 -2.33 -4.41
N THR A 274 13.17 -2.65 -4.80
CA THR A 274 12.55 -2.19 -6.05
C THR A 274 11.54 -1.07 -5.76
N PRO A 275 11.76 0.17 -6.22
CA PRO A 275 10.79 1.23 -6.10
C PRO A 275 9.64 1.03 -7.11
N TYR A 276 8.43 1.27 -6.63
CA TYR A 276 7.21 1.29 -7.42
C TYR A 276 6.67 2.72 -7.45
N ILE A 277 6.67 3.32 -8.62
CA ILE A 277 6.21 4.69 -8.85
C ILE A 277 4.74 4.61 -9.25
N TYR A 278 3.86 5.17 -8.42
CA TYR A 278 2.45 5.24 -8.80
C TYR A 278 2.22 6.38 -9.80
N GLN A 279 1.42 6.11 -10.85
CA GLN A 279 1.14 7.10 -11.91
C GLN A 279 0.75 8.48 -11.34
N GLY A 280 1.44 9.53 -11.78
CA GLY A 280 1.27 10.91 -11.33
C GLY A 280 2.16 11.30 -10.15
N GLU A 281 2.82 10.34 -9.47
CA GLU A 281 3.82 10.64 -8.44
C GLU A 281 5.01 11.34 -9.07
N GLU A 282 5.43 10.93 -10.26
CA GLU A 282 6.47 11.52 -11.09
C GLU A 282 6.16 12.94 -11.57
N LEU A 283 4.92 13.40 -11.44
CA LEU A 283 4.48 14.79 -11.71
C LEU A 283 4.23 15.58 -10.42
N GLY A 284 4.39 14.96 -9.26
CA GLY A 284 3.97 15.55 -8.00
C GLY A 284 2.46 15.88 -7.97
N MET A 285 1.62 15.03 -8.54
CA MET A 285 0.16 15.18 -8.45
C MET A 285 -0.29 15.16 -6.99
N THR A 286 -1.28 15.99 -6.66
CA THR A 286 -1.83 16.18 -5.32
C THR A 286 -3.19 15.53 -5.17
N ASP A 287 -3.68 15.47 -3.93
CA ASP A 287 -5.07 15.13 -3.63
C ASP A 287 -6.04 16.11 -4.30
N ALA A 288 -7.23 15.63 -4.63
CA ALA A 288 -8.27 16.45 -5.29
C ALA A 288 -9.01 17.40 -4.32
N HIS A 289 -8.80 17.23 -3.01
CA HIS A 289 -9.43 18.03 -1.95
C HIS A 289 -10.95 18.15 -2.08
N PHE A 290 -11.61 17.04 -2.34
CA PHE A 290 -13.07 17.00 -2.44
C PHE A 290 -13.75 17.47 -1.14
N THR A 291 -14.74 18.32 -1.28
CA THR A 291 -15.44 18.97 -0.16
C THR A 291 -16.85 18.46 0.10
N ARG A 292 -17.40 17.65 -0.80
CA ARG A 292 -18.75 17.12 -0.71
C ARG A 292 -18.77 15.61 -0.89
N LEU A 293 -19.64 14.94 -0.14
CA LEU A 293 -19.74 13.47 -0.17
C LEU A 293 -20.11 12.92 -1.56
N ASP A 294 -20.89 13.67 -2.36
CA ASP A 294 -21.29 13.26 -3.69
C ASP A 294 -20.17 13.29 -4.75
N GLN A 295 -19.00 13.82 -4.42
CA GLN A 295 -17.80 13.78 -5.26
C GLN A 295 -17.04 12.46 -5.14
N TYR A 296 -17.22 11.74 -4.03
CA TYR A 296 -16.56 10.44 -3.79
C TYR A 296 -17.28 9.30 -4.52
N ARG A 297 -16.50 8.33 -4.97
CA ARG A 297 -16.96 7.11 -5.66
C ARG A 297 -16.54 5.83 -4.95
N ASP A 298 -15.51 5.92 -4.13
CA ASP A 298 -14.95 4.78 -3.41
C ASP A 298 -15.94 4.22 -2.39
N LEU A 299 -16.19 2.92 -2.50
CA LEU A 299 -17.15 2.21 -1.64
C LEU A 299 -16.74 2.26 -0.17
N GLU A 300 -15.45 2.12 0.13
CA GLU A 300 -14.94 2.19 1.50
C GLU A 300 -15.23 3.56 2.11
N SER A 301 -14.94 4.64 1.38
CA SER A 301 -15.19 6.02 1.80
C SER A 301 -16.67 6.28 2.10
N LEU A 302 -17.55 5.87 1.20
CA LEU A 302 -19.00 6.07 1.35
C LEU A 302 -19.58 5.23 2.49
N ASN A 303 -19.16 4.00 2.62
CA ASN A 303 -19.60 3.11 3.71
C ASN A 303 -19.06 3.60 5.06
N ALA A 304 -17.81 4.05 5.13
CA ALA A 304 -17.24 4.59 6.36
C ALA A 304 -18.00 5.84 6.83
N TYR A 305 -18.35 6.76 5.91
CA TYR A 305 -19.17 7.91 6.26
C TYR A 305 -20.53 7.47 6.85
N ARG A 306 -21.26 6.59 6.16
CA ARG A 306 -22.54 6.07 6.63
C ARG A 306 -22.40 5.41 8.00
N GLN A 307 -21.45 4.51 8.15
CA GLN A 307 -21.26 3.71 9.36
C GLN A 307 -20.84 4.57 10.55
N ARG A 308 -19.85 5.46 10.39
CA ARG A 308 -19.28 6.24 11.49
C ARG A 308 -20.11 7.47 11.87
N VAL A 309 -20.71 8.13 10.86
CA VAL A 309 -21.45 9.40 11.08
C VAL A 309 -22.95 9.15 11.29
N GLU A 310 -23.57 8.33 10.43
CA GLU A 310 -25.04 8.18 10.43
C GLU A 310 -25.50 7.08 11.37
N GLU A 311 -24.83 5.92 11.39
CA GLU A 311 -25.24 4.73 12.14
C GLU A 311 -24.63 4.72 13.55
N ALA A 312 -23.33 4.54 13.69
CA ALA A 312 -22.63 4.45 14.99
C ALA A 312 -22.47 5.79 15.71
N LYS A 313 -22.45 6.91 14.97
CA LYS A 313 -22.31 8.29 15.49
C LYS A 313 -21.04 8.49 16.34
N VAL A 314 -19.95 7.84 15.95
CA VAL A 314 -18.63 7.89 16.63
C VAL A 314 -17.70 8.97 16.07
N GLN A 315 -18.11 9.64 14.98
CA GLN A 315 -17.38 10.73 14.37
C GLN A 315 -18.34 11.80 13.82
N SER A 316 -17.98 13.09 13.93
CA SER A 316 -18.80 14.16 13.34
C SER A 316 -18.66 14.18 11.81
N SER A 317 -19.69 14.70 11.12
CA SER A 317 -19.65 14.86 9.67
C SER A 317 -18.46 15.71 9.22
N GLU A 318 -18.15 16.80 9.91
CA GLU A 318 -17.03 17.68 9.62
C GLU A 318 -15.68 16.94 9.72
N SER A 319 -15.46 16.23 10.85
CA SER A 319 -14.24 15.43 11.05
C SER A 319 -14.12 14.29 10.03
N MET A 320 -15.23 13.63 9.68
CA MET A 320 -15.23 12.57 8.69
C MET A 320 -14.95 13.10 7.29
N MET A 321 -15.52 14.24 6.89
CA MET A 321 -15.23 14.87 5.60
C MET A 321 -13.77 15.31 5.50
N ALA A 322 -13.17 15.83 6.59
CA ALA A 322 -11.73 16.12 6.62
C ALA A 322 -10.89 14.85 6.46
N GLY A 323 -11.29 13.75 7.13
CA GLY A 323 -10.66 12.44 6.98
C GLY A 323 -10.76 11.89 5.55
N LEU A 324 -11.92 12.02 4.92
CA LEU A 324 -12.13 11.62 3.52
C LEU A 324 -11.26 12.43 2.56
N ALA A 325 -11.20 13.76 2.74
CA ALA A 325 -10.37 14.63 1.91
C ALA A 325 -8.88 14.24 1.96
N ALA A 326 -8.40 13.80 3.12
CA ALA A 326 -7.02 13.43 3.34
C ALA A 326 -6.68 11.95 3.06
N ARG A 327 -7.67 11.04 3.09
CA ARG A 327 -7.38 9.58 3.12
C ARG A 327 -8.18 8.74 2.14
N SER A 328 -9.16 9.33 1.43
CA SER A 328 -9.91 8.57 0.43
C SER A 328 -9.01 8.09 -0.69
N ARG A 329 -9.24 6.85 -1.11
CA ARG A 329 -8.61 6.25 -2.29
C ARG A 329 -8.93 7.01 -3.57
N ASP A 330 -10.02 7.75 -3.61
CA ASP A 330 -10.41 8.57 -4.75
C ASP A 330 -9.39 9.65 -5.11
N ASN A 331 -8.57 10.11 -4.14
CA ASN A 331 -7.46 11.02 -4.38
C ASN A 331 -6.42 10.46 -5.36
N ALA A 332 -6.12 9.17 -5.25
CA ALA A 332 -5.20 8.48 -6.17
C ALA A 332 -5.87 8.09 -7.50
N ARG A 333 -7.21 8.07 -7.55
CA ARG A 333 -7.99 7.55 -8.68
C ARG A 333 -8.54 8.63 -9.60
N THR A 334 -8.24 9.91 -9.34
CA THR A 334 -8.50 10.98 -10.30
C THR A 334 -7.80 10.68 -11.62
N PRO A 335 -8.38 11.08 -12.77
CA PRO A 335 -7.74 10.91 -14.08
C PRO A 335 -6.30 11.41 -14.09
N MET A 336 -5.41 10.66 -14.76
CA MET A 336 -4.04 11.09 -14.98
C MET A 336 -4.01 12.41 -15.73
N GLN A 337 -3.16 13.34 -15.28
CA GLN A 337 -3.04 14.68 -15.81
C GLN A 337 -2.00 14.71 -16.95
N TRP A 338 -2.46 14.42 -18.18
CA TRP A 338 -1.60 14.39 -19.35
C TRP A 338 -1.30 15.78 -19.91
N ASP A 339 -2.30 16.68 -19.89
CA ASP A 339 -2.19 18.07 -20.36
C ASP A 339 -3.16 19.00 -19.64
N GLY A 340 -3.08 20.30 -19.93
CA GLY A 340 -3.95 21.34 -19.38
C GLY A 340 -5.32 21.48 -20.04
N SER A 341 -5.73 20.60 -20.95
CA SER A 341 -7.03 20.65 -21.62
C SER A 341 -8.18 20.18 -20.69
N GLY A 342 -9.39 20.31 -21.19
CA GLY A 342 -10.59 19.83 -20.49
C GLY A 342 -10.51 18.42 -20.05
N TYR A 343 -10.72 17.71 -19.23
CA TYR A 343 -10.46 16.33 -18.80
C TYR A 343 -8.96 15.93 -18.78
N ALA A 344 -8.06 16.91 -18.66
CA ALA A 344 -6.63 16.72 -18.49
C ALA A 344 -5.97 15.81 -19.57
N GLY A 345 -6.46 15.80 -20.79
CA GLY A 345 -6.00 14.89 -21.83
C GLY A 345 -6.30 13.40 -21.57
N PHE A 346 -7.00 13.07 -20.50
CA PHE A 346 -7.39 11.69 -20.17
C PHE A 346 -8.41 11.13 -21.16
N THR A 347 -9.33 11.98 -21.61
CA THR A 347 -10.26 11.69 -22.70
C THR A 347 -10.43 12.95 -23.55
N ALA A 348 -11.10 12.81 -24.71
CA ALA A 348 -11.35 13.94 -25.61
C ALA A 348 -12.08 15.08 -24.88
N PRO A 349 -11.70 16.36 -25.10
CA PRO A 349 -12.33 17.50 -24.42
C PRO A 349 -13.83 17.66 -24.68
N ASP A 350 -14.29 17.12 -25.80
CA ASP A 350 -15.69 17.09 -26.25
C ASP A 350 -16.35 15.73 -26.05
N ALA A 351 -15.79 14.87 -25.21
CA ALA A 351 -16.38 13.57 -24.90
C ALA A 351 -17.83 13.72 -24.39
N ALA A 352 -18.72 12.86 -24.88
CA ALA A 352 -20.14 12.90 -24.54
C ALA A 352 -20.42 12.58 -23.06
N THR A 353 -19.47 11.96 -22.38
CA THR A 353 -19.55 11.61 -20.96
C THR A 353 -18.30 12.07 -20.23
N GLU A 354 -18.52 12.69 -19.07
CA GLU A 354 -17.43 13.03 -18.15
C GLU A 354 -16.75 11.76 -17.60
N PRO A 355 -15.48 11.83 -17.17
CA PRO A 355 -14.84 10.77 -16.40
C PRO A 355 -15.69 10.40 -15.17
N TRP A 356 -15.69 9.09 -14.81
CA TRP A 356 -16.52 8.60 -13.70
C TRP A 356 -16.18 9.23 -12.33
N ILE A 357 -14.97 9.74 -12.19
CA ILE A 357 -14.50 10.58 -11.09
C ILE A 357 -13.95 11.88 -11.69
N SER A 358 -14.16 12.99 -10.98
CA SER A 358 -13.76 14.31 -11.47
C SER A 358 -12.24 14.43 -11.64
N VAL A 359 -11.80 15.13 -12.67
CA VAL A 359 -10.41 15.54 -12.86
C VAL A 359 -10.01 16.47 -11.71
N ASN A 360 -8.77 16.35 -11.22
CA ASN A 360 -8.25 17.28 -10.24
C ASN A 360 -8.22 18.70 -10.82
N PRO A 361 -8.74 19.72 -10.11
CA PRO A 361 -8.83 21.10 -10.64
C PRO A 361 -7.49 21.72 -11.03
N ASN A 362 -6.38 21.24 -10.47
CA ASN A 362 -5.03 21.78 -10.73
C ASN A 362 -4.35 21.19 -11.98
N HIS A 363 -5.06 20.43 -12.82
CA HIS A 363 -4.49 19.82 -14.02
C HIS A 363 -3.96 20.84 -15.06
N ALA A 364 -4.39 22.08 -15.00
CA ALA A 364 -3.86 23.13 -15.88
C ALA A 364 -2.41 23.50 -15.53
N GLU A 365 -2.03 23.37 -14.24
CA GLU A 365 -0.70 23.68 -13.72
C GLU A 365 0.18 22.44 -13.60
N ILE A 366 -0.39 21.32 -13.15
CA ILE A 366 0.33 20.06 -12.91
C ILE A 366 -0.08 19.06 -13.98
N ASN A 367 0.79 18.83 -14.96
CA ASN A 367 0.53 17.85 -16.01
C ASN A 367 1.79 17.43 -16.76
N ALA A 368 1.73 16.25 -17.37
CA ALA A 368 2.88 15.67 -18.08
C ALA A 368 3.41 16.55 -19.24
N ALA A 369 2.52 17.20 -20.00
CA ALA A 369 2.94 18.03 -21.12
C ALA A 369 3.72 19.27 -20.68
N GLY A 370 3.38 19.85 -19.53
CA GLY A 370 4.08 21.00 -18.95
C GLY A 370 5.46 20.61 -18.38
N GLU A 371 5.58 19.40 -17.84
CA GLU A 371 6.80 18.96 -17.14
C GLU A 371 7.80 18.22 -18.02
N PHE A 372 7.37 17.66 -19.16
CA PHE A 372 8.19 16.76 -19.98
C PHE A 372 9.51 17.38 -20.48
N ASP A 373 9.47 18.63 -20.93
CA ASP A 373 10.64 19.35 -21.48
C ASP A 373 11.26 20.31 -20.44
N ASP A 374 10.72 20.41 -19.24
CA ASP A 374 11.26 21.23 -18.16
C ASP A 374 12.35 20.46 -17.39
N PRO A 375 13.62 20.88 -17.44
CA PRO A 375 14.72 20.18 -16.77
C PRO A 375 14.60 20.25 -15.23
N ASP A 376 13.87 21.23 -14.70
CA ASP A 376 13.70 21.45 -13.26
C ASP A 376 12.40 20.88 -12.72
N SER A 377 11.61 20.21 -13.56
CA SER A 377 10.34 19.55 -13.17
C SER A 377 10.54 18.36 -12.23
N VAL A 378 9.45 17.93 -11.59
CA VAL A 378 9.40 16.68 -10.80
C VAL A 378 9.66 15.49 -11.73
N TYR A 379 9.07 15.47 -12.93
CA TYR A 379 9.27 14.43 -13.93
C TYR A 379 10.75 14.25 -14.32
N SER A 380 11.44 15.35 -14.63
CA SER A 380 12.85 15.32 -14.99
C SER A 380 13.74 14.82 -13.85
N PHE A 381 13.38 15.13 -12.61
CA PHE A 381 14.07 14.62 -11.42
C PHE A 381 13.85 13.11 -11.23
N TYR A 382 12.63 12.60 -11.37
CA TYR A 382 12.36 11.16 -11.35
C TYR A 382 13.12 10.40 -12.42
N LYS A 383 13.22 10.98 -13.63
CA LYS A 383 14.04 10.43 -14.73
C LYS A 383 15.51 10.30 -14.32
N GLN A 384 16.06 11.30 -13.62
CA GLN A 384 17.42 11.24 -13.09
C GLN A 384 17.57 10.15 -12.00
N LEU A 385 16.60 10.04 -11.08
CA LEU A 385 16.60 9.01 -10.03
C LEU A 385 16.58 7.59 -10.63
N VAL A 386 15.72 7.35 -11.62
CA VAL A 386 15.65 6.06 -12.32
C VAL A 386 16.97 5.75 -13.02
N ALA A 387 17.56 6.72 -13.74
CA ALA A 387 18.84 6.56 -14.41
C ALA A 387 19.96 6.28 -13.40
N LEU A 388 20.02 7.01 -12.28
CA LEU A 388 21.00 6.80 -11.23
C LEU A 388 20.89 5.36 -10.67
N ARG A 389 19.68 4.92 -10.41
CA ARG A 389 19.43 3.59 -9.86
C ARG A 389 19.84 2.47 -10.82
N HIS A 390 19.59 2.60 -12.12
CA HIS A 390 20.02 1.63 -13.13
C HIS A 390 21.55 1.58 -13.30
N ASN A 391 22.24 2.69 -13.09
CA ASN A 391 23.69 2.80 -13.33
C ASN A 391 24.54 2.69 -12.07
N SER A 392 23.93 2.61 -10.87
CA SER A 392 24.63 2.57 -9.59
C SER A 392 24.23 1.35 -8.75
N PRO A 393 25.03 0.27 -8.76
CA PRO A 393 24.75 -0.91 -7.96
C PRO A 393 24.61 -0.61 -6.46
N VAL A 394 25.38 0.34 -5.91
CA VAL A 394 25.29 0.71 -4.48
C VAL A 394 23.90 1.29 -4.16
N VAL A 395 23.25 2.01 -5.08
CA VAL A 395 21.89 2.51 -4.89
C VAL A 395 20.88 1.36 -4.89
N ALA A 396 21.01 0.42 -5.83
CA ALA A 396 20.05 -0.67 -6.00
C ALA A 396 20.16 -1.71 -4.87
N ALA A 397 21.37 -2.17 -4.54
CA ALA A 397 21.62 -3.37 -3.73
C ALA A 397 22.56 -3.18 -2.53
N GLY A 398 23.20 -2.01 -2.38
CA GLY A 398 24.12 -1.76 -1.28
C GLY A 398 23.47 -1.89 0.10
N ASP A 399 24.26 -2.20 1.12
CA ASP A 399 23.82 -2.23 2.50
C ASP A 399 23.26 -0.87 2.95
N TRP A 400 22.30 -0.90 3.85
CA TRP A 400 21.61 0.28 4.32
C TRP A 400 21.79 0.46 5.84
N ARG A 401 22.02 1.70 6.29
CA ARG A 401 22.13 2.03 7.70
C ARG A 401 21.52 3.40 8.02
N LEU A 402 20.57 3.44 8.94
CA LEU A 402 19.95 4.68 9.43
C LEU A 402 20.95 5.53 10.23
N ILE A 403 20.87 6.85 10.02
CA ILE A 403 21.57 7.88 10.79
C ILE A 403 20.52 8.68 11.55
N ASP A 404 20.76 8.93 12.85
CA ASP A 404 19.91 9.71 13.74
C ASP A 404 18.40 9.34 13.63
N ALA A 405 18.07 8.21 14.20
CA ALA A 405 16.70 7.70 14.22
C ALA A 405 15.70 8.68 14.90
N ALA A 406 16.18 9.50 15.82
CA ALA A 406 15.33 10.36 16.66
C ALA A 406 15.09 11.77 16.08
N ASP A 407 15.84 12.18 15.03
CA ASP A 407 15.65 13.50 14.43
C ASP A 407 14.23 13.61 13.82
N PRO A 408 13.43 14.61 14.20
CA PRO A 408 12.06 14.75 13.75
C PRO A 408 11.90 15.41 12.37
N HIS A 409 12.97 15.89 11.75
CA HIS A 409 12.93 16.65 10.50
C HIS A 409 13.81 16.09 9.41
N VAL A 410 14.93 15.46 9.76
CA VAL A 410 15.90 14.94 8.79
C VAL A 410 15.81 13.42 8.71
N TYR A 411 15.68 12.92 7.49
CA TYR A 411 15.87 11.52 7.19
C TYR A 411 17.24 11.31 6.54
N ALA A 412 18.16 10.70 7.28
CA ALA A 412 19.51 10.43 6.79
C ALA A 412 19.88 8.95 6.94
N PHE A 413 20.57 8.42 5.93
CA PHE A 413 21.06 7.04 5.93
C PHE A 413 22.26 6.87 4.98
N THR A 414 23.02 5.82 5.20
CA THR A 414 24.11 5.44 4.29
C THR A 414 23.75 4.22 3.45
N ARG A 415 24.38 4.14 2.27
CA ARG A 415 24.42 2.95 1.43
C ARG A 415 25.89 2.58 1.23
N GLU A 416 26.19 1.29 1.25
CA GLU A 416 27.55 0.79 1.08
C GLU A 416 27.55 -0.49 0.24
N LEU A 417 28.39 -0.54 -0.78
CA LEU A 417 28.63 -1.73 -1.58
C LEU A 417 30.11 -1.72 -2.02
N ASP A 418 30.86 -2.73 -1.60
CA ASP A 418 32.30 -2.82 -1.82
C ASP A 418 33.04 -1.57 -1.32
N ALA A 419 33.66 -0.80 -2.23
CA ALA A 419 34.35 0.44 -1.90
C ALA A 419 33.48 1.71 -2.09
N GLU A 420 32.27 1.55 -2.61
CA GLU A 420 31.37 2.68 -2.85
C GLU A 420 30.51 2.97 -1.62
N LYS A 421 30.43 4.25 -1.27
CA LYS A 421 29.58 4.72 -0.14
C LYS A 421 28.79 5.94 -0.58
N LEU A 422 27.51 5.93 -0.21
CA LEU A 422 26.63 7.07 -0.38
C LEU A 422 26.11 7.51 0.98
N LEU A 423 26.01 8.81 1.17
CA LEU A 423 25.22 9.44 2.21
C LEU A 423 23.98 10.08 1.55
N VAL A 424 22.82 9.71 2.03
CA VAL A 424 21.53 10.28 1.63
C VAL A 424 21.04 11.12 2.80
N VAL A 425 20.67 12.36 2.52
CA VAL A 425 20.14 13.30 3.51
C VAL A 425 18.94 14.00 2.91
N VAL A 426 17.80 13.96 3.58
CA VAL A 426 16.56 14.59 3.15
C VAL A 426 15.98 15.39 4.32
N ASN A 427 15.81 16.69 4.14
CA ASN A 427 14.99 17.49 5.04
C ASN A 427 13.50 17.21 4.72
N MET A 428 12.79 16.57 5.63
CA MET A 428 11.38 16.21 5.50
C MET A 428 10.46 17.26 6.15
N SER A 429 10.83 18.54 6.05
CA SER A 429 10.08 19.62 6.68
C SER A 429 10.13 20.92 5.86
N SER A 430 9.18 21.82 6.12
CA SER A 430 9.11 23.17 5.55
C SER A 430 10.02 24.19 6.26
N ARG A 431 11.04 23.74 7.00
CA ARG A 431 11.95 24.58 7.77
C ARG A 431 13.39 24.35 7.38
N THR A 432 14.22 25.37 7.48
CA THR A 432 15.67 25.19 7.52
C THR A 432 16.04 24.45 8.80
N VAL A 433 16.83 23.40 8.70
CA VAL A 433 17.22 22.53 9.83
C VAL A 433 18.71 22.25 9.83
N ASP A 434 19.26 21.97 11.02
CA ASP A 434 20.65 21.55 11.14
C ASP A 434 20.85 20.11 10.68
N LEU A 435 21.92 19.85 9.97
CA LEU A 435 22.34 18.52 9.60
C LEU A 435 22.65 17.68 10.84
N PRO A 436 22.16 16.43 10.95
CA PRO A 436 22.54 15.53 12.03
C PRO A 436 24.07 15.42 12.15
N ARG A 437 24.58 15.44 13.37
CA ARG A 437 26.03 15.49 13.64
C ARG A 437 26.79 14.37 12.93
N GLU A 438 26.28 13.14 12.95
CA GLU A 438 26.89 12.00 12.27
C GLU A 438 26.91 12.19 10.75
N ALA A 439 25.89 12.78 10.16
CA ALA A 439 25.85 13.09 8.73
C ALA A 439 26.79 14.24 8.37
N ALA A 440 27.03 15.18 9.27
CA ALA A 440 28.00 16.28 9.09
C ALA A 440 29.46 15.80 9.17
N GLU A 441 29.73 14.73 9.91
CA GLU A 441 31.05 14.11 10.01
C GLU A 441 31.24 13.05 8.92
N LEU A 442 31.40 13.48 7.64
CA LEU A 442 31.53 12.58 6.49
C LEU A 442 32.59 11.48 6.66
N THR A 443 33.67 11.79 7.39
CA THR A 443 34.71 10.82 7.72
C THR A 443 34.21 9.75 8.69
N ALA A 444 33.26 10.05 9.56
CA ALA A 444 32.66 9.09 10.48
C ALA A 444 31.77 8.07 9.72
N VAL A 445 31.19 8.48 8.60
CA VAL A 445 30.46 7.58 7.69
C VAL A 445 31.35 6.99 6.58
N GLY A 446 32.68 7.23 6.64
CA GLY A 446 33.68 6.63 5.77
C GLY A 446 33.77 7.26 4.37
N ILE A 447 33.34 8.49 4.18
CA ILE A 447 33.43 9.24 2.92
C ILE A 447 34.60 10.23 3.02
N ALA A 448 35.69 9.92 2.33
CA ALA A 448 36.93 10.73 2.38
C ALA A 448 36.94 11.87 1.35
N GLU A 449 36.46 11.60 0.16
CA GLU A 449 36.42 12.56 -0.97
C GLU A 449 34.96 12.67 -1.49
N PRO A 450 34.11 13.47 -0.81
CA PRO A 450 32.70 13.54 -1.15
C PRO A 450 32.47 14.37 -2.43
N ASN A 451 31.54 13.89 -3.25
CA ASN A 451 30.95 14.65 -4.35
C ASN A 451 29.41 14.55 -4.28
N VAL A 452 28.73 15.59 -4.73
CA VAL A 452 27.27 15.58 -4.83
C VAL A 452 26.87 14.77 -6.08
N VAL A 453 26.09 13.73 -5.89
CA VAL A 453 25.62 12.86 -6.98
C VAL A 453 24.30 13.37 -7.56
N ILE A 454 23.37 13.77 -6.68
CA ILE A 454 22.06 14.33 -7.03
C ILE A 454 21.59 15.28 -5.92
N SER A 455 20.86 16.32 -6.28
CA SER A 455 20.31 17.32 -5.34
C SER A 455 18.92 17.75 -5.79
N THR A 456 18.03 18.02 -4.83
CA THR A 456 16.69 18.59 -5.08
C THR A 456 16.73 20.11 -5.27
N TYR A 457 17.87 20.77 -5.01
CA TYR A 457 18.03 22.21 -5.09
C TYR A 457 18.67 22.65 -6.41
N ASP A 458 18.24 23.80 -6.94
CA ASP A 458 18.70 24.36 -8.22
C ASP A 458 20.18 24.74 -8.21
N ALA A 459 20.69 25.23 -7.09
CA ALA A 459 22.11 25.44 -6.87
C ALA A 459 22.68 24.19 -6.18
N PRO A 460 23.67 23.51 -6.80
CA PRO A 460 24.24 22.33 -6.16
C PRO A 460 24.79 22.73 -4.78
N HIS A 461 24.18 22.23 -3.72
CA HIS A 461 24.82 22.26 -2.43
C HIS A 461 26.16 21.57 -2.61
N THR A 462 27.22 22.37 -2.58
CA THR A 462 28.57 21.84 -2.61
C THR A 462 28.81 21.13 -1.28
N VAL A 463 29.75 20.19 -1.27
CA VAL A 463 30.24 19.59 -0.02
C VAL A 463 30.61 20.67 1.01
N ALA A 464 31.01 21.89 0.56
CA ALA A 464 31.27 23.06 1.40
C ALA A 464 29.99 23.59 2.10
N SER A 465 28.80 23.48 1.50
CA SER A 465 27.54 23.87 2.16
C SER A 465 27.10 22.88 3.24
N LEU A 466 27.41 21.59 3.09
CA LEU A 466 27.25 20.63 4.17
C LEU A 466 28.11 20.95 5.40
N ALA A 467 29.24 21.64 5.20
CA ALA A 467 30.08 22.11 6.29
C ALA A 467 29.41 23.20 7.16
N ASN A 468 28.44 23.94 6.61
CA ASN A 468 27.64 24.93 7.35
C ASN A 468 26.51 24.30 8.16
N ARG A 469 26.26 22.99 7.98
CA ARG A 469 25.28 22.19 8.72
C ARG A 469 23.81 22.61 8.57
N GLU A 470 23.48 23.45 7.63
CA GLU A 470 22.10 23.87 7.38
C GLU A 470 21.56 23.19 6.11
N LEU A 471 20.33 22.68 6.19
CA LEU A 471 19.54 22.17 5.09
C LEU A 471 18.33 23.08 4.91
N ASP A 472 18.14 23.57 3.72
CA ASP A 472 16.94 24.32 3.34
C ASP A 472 15.70 23.41 3.39
N PRO A 473 14.48 23.99 3.40
CA PRO A 473 13.22 23.22 3.35
C PRO A 473 13.18 22.27 2.16
N TRP A 474 12.76 21.00 2.40
CA TRP A 474 12.57 19.91 1.42
C TRP A 474 13.80 19.55 0.57
#